data_276c9df6b08bcb5132d03b18f58c2e3c
#
_entry.id   276c9df6b08bcb5132d03b18f58c2e3c
#
_cell.length_a   1.000
_cell.length_b   1.000
_cell.length_c   1.000
_cell.angle_alpha   90.00
_cell.angle_beta   90.00
_cell.angle_gamma   90.00
#
_symmetry.space_group_name_H-M   'P 1'
#
loop_
_entity.id
_entity.type
_entity.pdbx_description
1 polymer ?
#
loop_
_entity_poly.entity_id
_entity_poly.type
_entity_poly.pdbx_seq_one_letter_code
_entity_poly.pdbx_strand_id
1 'polypeptide(L)'
;MLPPYYIISDNHFFMKSNDYEKNRRKKLFKVFDCIKKNGTGTLIIGGDFFDYWFEYEEVIPSGYESLIEQLKILIDEGISIHYILGNHDFWDFGFLQKEIGIKTYKSDYEFNYAEQKILITHGDGLLKRDYGYRAFKKIIRHPLFIKIFKLFPPKFTCNLSKKISKSS
;
A
#
# COMPACT_ATOMS: atom_id res chain seq x y z
N MET A 1 12.61 -4.87 -14.24
CA MET A 1 11.28 -5.51 -14.05
C MET A 1 10.98 -6.39 -15.25
N LEU A 2 10.32 -7.52 -15.02
CA LEU A 2 9.98 -8.48 -16.07
C LEU A 2 8.49 -8.38 -16.43
N PRO A 3 8.13 -8.33 -17.72
CA PRO A 3 6.74 -8.46 -18.15
C PRO A 3 6.22 -9.90 -17.91
N PRO A 4 4.91 -10.11 -17.87
CA PRO A 4 3.86 -9.11 -17.97
C PRO A 4 3.77 -8.20 -16.74
N TYR A 5 3.22 -6.98 -16.91
CA TYR A 5 2.97 -6.04 -15.82
C TYR A 5 1.50 -6.09 -15.43
N TYR A 6 1.26 -6.31 -14.15
CA TYR A 6 -0.06 -6.27 -13.52
C TYR A 6 -0.12 -5.04 -12.64
N ILE A 7 -1.14 -4.21 -12.80
CA ILE A 7 -1.26 -2.96 -12.04
C ILE A 7 -2.58 -2.98 -11.27
N ILE A 8 -2.49 -2.74 -9.96
CA ILE A 8 -3.64 -2.56 -9.07
C ILE A 8 -3.41 -1.28 -8.23
N SER A 9 -4.47 -0.61 -7.84
CA SER A 9 -4.40 0.62 -7.03
C SER A 9 -5.68 0.82 -6.23
N ASP A 10 -5.62 1.67 -5.20
CA ASP A 10 -6.78 2.18 -4.47
C ASP A 10 -7.73 1.07 -3.96
N ASN A 11 -7.16 0.02 -3.46
CA ASN A 11 -7.93 -1.12 -2.98
C ASN A 11 -8.58 -0.85 -1.62
N HIS A 12 -7.94 -0.08 -0.74
CA HIS A 12 -8.44 0.25 0.60
C HIS A 12 -9.01 -0.96 1.35
N PHE A 13 -8.23 -2.03 1.48
CA PHE A 13 -8.66 -3.20 2.24
C PHE A 13 -8.74 -2.86 3.72
N PHE A 14 -9.89 -3.18 4.34
CA PHE A 14 -10.15 -2.89 5.75
C PHE A 14 -9.52 -3.94 6.67
N MET A 15 -9.08 -3.52 7.86
CA MET A 15 -8.66 -4.45 8.92
C MET A 15 -9.78 -5.37 9.39
N LYS A 16 -11.02 -4.85 9.47
CA LYS A 16 -12.18 -5.66 9.85
C LYS A 16 -12.69 -6.49 8.67
N SER A 17 -12.70 -7.80 8.84
CA SER A 17 -13.20 -8.75 7.86
C SER A 17 -14.71 -8.99 8.09
N ASN A 18 -15.55 -8.16 7.48
CA ASN A 18 -16.97 -8.46 7.28
C ASN A 18 -17.18 -9.21 5.96
N ASP A 19 -18.41 -9.64 5.66
CA ASP A 19 -18.67 -10.43 4.45
C ASP A 19 -18.40 -9.66 3.15
N TYR A 20 -18.59 -8.33 3.15
CA TYR A 20 -18.22 -7.48 2.04
C TYR A 20 -16.70 -7.51 1.80
N GLU A 21 -15.91 -7.33 2.87
CA GLU A 21 -14.46 -7.35 2.79
C GLU A 21 -13.90 -8.73 2.43
N LYS A 22 -14.47 -9.79 2.97
CA LYS A 22 -14.13 -11.17 2.58
C LYS A 22 -14.33 -11.40 1.08
N ASN A 23 -15.44 -10.91 0.52
CA ASN A 23 -15.72 -11.02 -0.92
C ASN A 23 -14.73 -10.22 -1.76
N ARG A 24 -14.32 -9.01 -1.31
CA ARG A 24 -13.29 -8.21 -1.98
C ARG A 24 -11.95 -8.95 -2.02
N ARG A 25 -11.50 -9.44 -0.87
CA ARG A 25 -10.25 -10.24 -0.76
C ARG A 25 -10.31 -11.49 -1.64
N LYS A 26 -11.43 -12.20 -1.63
CA LYS A 26 -11.63 -13.37 -2.50
C LYS A 26 -11.49 -13.03 -3.99
N LYS A 27 -11.98 -11.86 -4.43
CA LYS A 27 -11.79 -11.39 -5.80
C LYS A 27 -10.32 -11.09 -6.09
N LEU A 28 -9.63 -10.40 -5.19
CA LEU A 28 -8.20 -10.14 -5.32
C LEU A 28 -7.39 -11.44 -5.41
N PHE A 29 -7.67 -12.42 -4.55
CA PHE A 29 -6.96 -13.70 -4.53
C PHE A 29 -7.12 -14.47 -5.84
N LYS A 30 -8.30 -14.39 -6.49
CA LYS A 30 -8.48 -14.92 -7.86
C LYS A 30 -7.59 -14.22 -8.88
N VAL A 31 -7.40 -12.90 -8.77
CA VAL A 31 -6.46 -12.16 -9.63
C VAL A 31 -5.03 -12.66 -9.37
N PHE A 32 -4.64 -12.83 -8.11
CA PHE A 32 -3.33 -13.37 -7.75
C PHE A 32 -3.14 -14.81 -8.27
N ASP A 33 -4.17 -15.64 -8.24
CA ASP A 33 -4.13 -16.98 -8.83
C ASP A 33 -3.92 -16.93 -10.35
N CYS A 34 -4.53 -15.97 -11.04
CA CYS A 34 -4.27 -15.75 -12.47
C CYS A 34 -2.83 -15.30 -12.73
N ILE A 35 -2.28 -14.42 -11.91
CA ILE A 35 -0.88 -13.96 -12.00
C ILE A 35 0.07 -15.14 -11.81
N LYS A 36 -0.13 -15.95 -10.79
CA LYS A 36 0.67 -17.15 -10.51
C LYS A 36 0.66 -18.15 -11.68
N LYS A 37 -0.50 -18.38 -12.29
CA LYS A 37 -0.63 -19.27 -13.45
C LYS A 37 0.20 -18.82 -14.65
N ASN A 38 0.48 -17.54 -14.79
CA ASN A 38 1.35 -17.02 -15.85
C ASN A 38 2.85 -17.21 -15.53
N GLY A 39 3.19 -17.57 -14.31
CA GLY A 39 4.51 -18.03 -13.86
C GLY A 39 5.55 -16.95 -13.63
N THR A 40 5.49 -15.81 -14.32
CA THR A 40 6.45 -14.71 -14.18
C THR A 40 5.76 -13.36 -14.33
N GLY A 41 6.43 -12.29 -13.93
CA GLY A 41 5.94 -10.94 -14.14
C GLY A 41 6.22 -9.99 -12.99
N THR A 42 5.66 -8.81 -13.11
CA THR A 42 5.77 -7.76 -12.10
C THR A 42 4.40 -7.26 -11.70
N LEU A 43 4.07 -7.34 -10.41
CA LEU A 43 2.89 -6.70 -9.83
C LEU A 43 3.28 -5.31 -9.35
N ILE A 44 2.57 -4.28 -9.84
CA ILE A 44 2.73 -2.89 -9.41
C ILE A 44 1.50 -2.50 -8.61
N ILE A 45 1.69 -2.08 -7.37
CA ILE A 45 0.66 -1.55 -6.49
C ILE A 45 0.79 -0.03 -6.48
N GLY A 46 -0.19 0.69 -7.04
CA GLY A 46 -0.18 2.13 -7.23
C GLY A 46 -0.57 2.95 -6.00
N GLY A 47 -0.53 2.35 -4.82
CA GLY A 47 -0.86 3.00 -3.54
C GLY A 47 -2.22 2.60 -2.98
N ASP A 48 -2.44 2.92 -1.71
CA ASP A 48 -3.69 2.71 -0.99
C ASP A 48 -4.24 1.28 -1.11
N PHE A 49 -3.34 0.30 -1.00
CA PHE A 49 -3.74 -1.10 -0.95
C PHE A 49 -4.43 -1.41 0.38
N PHE A 50 -3.89 -0.88 1.47
CA PHE A 50 -4.49 -0.94 2.80
C PHE A 50 -5.28 0.35 3.08
N ASP A 51 -6.45 0.25 3.73
CA ASP A 51 -7.23 1.40 4.19
C ASP A 51 -6.50 2.21 5.27
N TYR A 52 -5.63 1.55 6.02
CA TYR A 52 -4.74 2.16 6.99
C TYR A 52 -3.52 1.29 7.24
N TRP A 53 -2.33 1.85 7.06
CA TRP A 53 -1.08 1.19 7.42
C TRP A 53 -0.19 2.16 8.19
N PHE A 54 0.13 1.79 9.41
CA PHE A 54 1.13 2.48 10.22
C PHE A 54 1.93 1.42 10.99
N GLU A 55 3.22 1.34 10.69
CA GLU A 55 4.14 0.40 11.32
C GLU A 55 4.64 0.95 12.64
N TYR A 56 4.51 0.18 13.70
CA TYR A 56 5.19 0.37 14.97
C TYR A 56 6.37 -0.59 15.05
N GLU A 57 7.36 -0.31 15.93
CA GLU A 57 8.62 -1.07 15.97
C GLU A 57 8.41 -2.59 16.11
N GLU A 58 7.39 -3.03 16.85
CA GLU A 58 7.10 -4.44 17.09
C GLU A 58 5.67 -4.85 16.68
N VAL A 59 4.88 -3.93 16.11
CA VAL A 59 3.46 -4.16 15.83
C VAL A 59 3.07 -3.61 14.47
N ILE A 60 2.61 -4.49 13.61
CA ILE A 60 1.92 -4.13 12.37
C ILE A 60 0.40 -4.09 12.62
N PRO A 61 -0.37 -3.36 11.80
CA PRO A 61 -1.83 -3.37 11.89
C PRO A 61 -2.39 -4.78 11.71
N SER A 62 -3.15 -5.25 12.70
CA SER A 62 -3.79 -6.57 12.64
C SER A 62 -4.99 -6.59 11.68
N GLY A 63 -5.32 -7.77 11.16
CA GLY A 63 -6.45 -7.99 10.26
C GLY A 63 -6.08 -7.96 8.78
N TYR A 64 -4.79 -7.81 8.44
CA TYR A 64 -4.26 -7.89 7.09
C TYR A 64 -3.47 -9.17 6.82
N GLU A 65 -3.41 -10.10 7.77
CA GLU A 65 -2.57 -11.29 7.73
C GLU A 65 -2.76 -12.08 6.43
N SER A 66 -4.01 -12.32 6.03
CA SER A 66 -4.30 -13.05 4.78
C SER A 66 -3.87 -12.31 3.50
N LEU A 67 -3.89 -10.97 3.52
CA LEU A 67 -3.41 -10.17 2.38
C LEU A 67 -1.88 -10.23 2.30
N ILE A 68 -1.21 -10.08 3.43
CA ILE A 68 0.25 -10.16 3.56
C ILE A 68 0.74 -11.54 3.13
N GLU A 69 0.10 -12.60 3.60
CA GLU A 69 0.41 -13.97 3.20
C GLU A 69 0.30 -14.19 1.69
N GLN A 70 -0.77 -13.70 1.07
CA GLN A 70 -0.93 -13.83 -0.38
C GLN A 70 0.11 -13.02 -1.19
N LEU A 71 0.51 -11.85 -0.70
CA LEU A 71 1.60 -11.09 -1.31
C LEU A 71 2.94 -11.83 -1.18
N LYS A 72 3.18 -12.45 -0.04
CA LYS A 72 4.38 -13.27 0.18
C LYS A 72 4.40 -14.49 -0.73
N ILE A 73 3.28 -15.21 -0.87
CA ILE A 73 3.15 -16.33 -1.80
C ILE A 73 3.48 -15.89 -3.24
N LEU A 74 3.03 -14.72 -3.69
CA LEU A 74 3.38 -14.22 -5.03
C LEU A 74 4.90 -14.04 -5.19
N ILE A 75 5.59 -13.53 -4.17
CA ILE A 75 7.04 -13.34 -4.22
C ILE A 75 7.75 -14.70 -4.22
N ASP A 76 7.32 -15.64 -3.41
CA ASP A 76 7.87 -16.98 -3.33
C ASP A 76 7.70 -17.73 -4.69
N GLU A 77 6.65 -17.44 -5.45
CA GLU A 77 6.39 -17.93 -6.82
C GLU A 77 7.15 -17.13 -7.91
N GLY A 78 8.01 -16.19 -7.51
CA GLY A 78 8.88 -15.47 -8.45
C GLY A 78 8.29 -14.18 -9.04
N ILE A 79 7.14 -13.71 -8.57
CA ILE A 79 6.54 -12.44 -9.01
C ILE A 79 7.23 -11.29 -8.26
N SER A 80 7.82 -10.33 -8.99
CA SER A 80 8.37 -9.13 -8.40
C SER A 80 7.26 -8.15 -8.04
N ILE A 81 7.22 -7.67 -6.78
CA ILE A 81 6.21 -6.70 -6.35
C ILE A 81 6.86 -5.34 -6.12
N HIS A 82 6.32 -4.32 -6.79
CA HIS A 82 6.68 -2.91 -6.65
C HIS A 82 5.48 -2.14 -6.10
N TYR A 83 5.66 -1.47 -4.96
CA TYR A 83 4.59 -0.79 -4.25
C TYR A 83 4.91 0.69 -4.05
N ILE A 84 4.18 1.53 -4.76
CA ILE A 84 4.19 2.97 -4.59
C ILE A 84 3.25 3.30 -3.42
N LEU A 85 3.78 3.80 -2.31
CA LEU A 85 2.98 4.06 -1.11
C LEU A 85 2.05 5.26 -1.32
N GLY A 86 0.77 5.06 -1.04
CA GLY A 86 -0.26 6.09 -1.12
C GLY A 86 -0.33 6.96 0.14
N ASN A 87 -1.49 7.56 0.40
CA ASN A 87 -1.69 8.37 1.59
C ASN A 87 -2.24 7.56 2.78
N HIS A 88 -2.86 6.43 2.56
CA HIS A 88 -3.35 5.54 3.60
C HIS A 88 -2.29 4.57 4.12
N ASP A 89 -1.26 4.29 3.35
CA ASP A 89 -0.22 3.31 3.64
C ASP A 89 1.22 3.86 3.57
N PHE A 90 1.36 5.18 3.60
CA PHE A 90 2.65 5.88 3.57
C PHE A 90 3.60 5.47 4.72
N TRP A 91 3.06 5.08 5.87
CA TRP A 91 3.84 4.84 7.09
C TRP A 91 4.34 3.39 7.21
N ASP A 92 4.74 2.81 6.08
CA ASP A 92 5.64 1.66 6.05
C ASP A 92 7.07 2.13 6.35
N PHE A 93 7.67 1.56 7.38
CA PHE A 93 9.05 1.89 7.78
C PHE A 93 10.02 0.75 7.49
N GLY A 94 9.60 -0.19 6.68
CA GLY A 94 10.43 -1.25 6.13
C GLY A 94 9.91 -2.65 6.31
N PHE A 95 8.78 -2.86 6.96
CA PHE A 95 8.18 -4.19 7.14
C PHE A 95 7.89 -4.86 5.79
N LEU A 96 7.21 -4.17 4.88
CA LEU A 96 6.87 -4.74 3.57
C LEU A 96 8.10 -5.18 2.78
N GLN A 97 9.19 -4.43 2.90
CA GLN A 97 10.44 -4.78 2.23
C GLN A 97 11.21 -5.89 2.95
N LYS A 98 11.39 -5.79 4.26
CA LYS A 98 12.25 -6.70 5.04
C LYS A 98 11.61 -8.07 5.26
N GLU A 99 10.31 -8.09 5.58
CA GLU A 99 9.61 -9.31 6.00
C GLU A 99 8.90 -10.01 4.84
N ILE A 100 8.57 -9.26 3.77
CA ILE A 100 7.82 -9.81 2.64
C ILE A 100 8.66 -9.81 1.36
N GLY A 101 9.59 -8.86 1.19
CA GLY A 101 10.40 -8.73 -0.01
C GLY A 101 9.80 -7.78 -1.07
N ILE A 102 8.78 -7.00 -0.71
CA ILE A 102 8.16 -5.99 -1.58
C ILE A 102 9.10 -4.79 -1.72
N LYS A 103 9.30 -4.30 -2.94
CA LYS A 103 10.03 -3.05 -3.18
C LYS A 103 9.10 -1.87 -3.00
N THR A 104 9.25 -1.10 -1.91
CA THR A 104 8.40 0.05 -1.58
C THR A 104 9.02 1.37 -2.04
N TYR A 105 8.16 2.30 -2.50
CA TYR A 105 8.55 3.63 -2.98
C TYR A 105 7.67 4.70 -2.33
N LYS A 106 8.30 5.71 -1.71
CA LYS A 106 7.62 6.87 -1.07
C LYS A 106 7.39 8.04 -2.03
N SER A 107 7.85 7.91 -3.26
CA SER A 107 7.71 8.86 -4.37
C SER A 107 7.28 8.13 -5.62
N ASP A 108 7.03 8.90 -6.67
CA ASP A 108 6.74 8.37 -7.99
C ASP A 108 7.81 7.38 -8.44
N TYR A 109 7.41 6.39 -9.20
CA TYR A 109 8.27 5.35 -9.71
C TYR A 109 8.26 5.33 -11.24
N GLU A 110 9.44 5.38 -11.84
CA GLU A 110 9.62 5.36 -13.28
C GLU A 110 10.32 4.09 -13.75
N PHE A 111 9.90 3.57 -14.89
CA PHE A 111 10.59 2.49 -15.58
C PHE A 111 10.40 2.57 -17.09
N ASN A 112 11.28 1.92 -17.85
CA ASN A 112 11.18 1.84 -19.30
C ASN A 112 10.61 0.50 -19.73
N TYR A 113 9.70 0.53 -20.71
CA TYR A 113 9.14 -0.64 -21.35
C TYR A 113 8.83 -0.33 -22.83
N ALA A 114 9.30 -1.17 -23.74
CA ALA A 114 9.06 -1.03 -25.21
C ALA A 114 9.37 0.41 -25.71
N GLU A 115 10.55 0.93 -25.36
CA GLU A 115 11.01 2.29 -25.72
C GLU A 115 10.19 3.44 -25.12
N GLN A 116 9.20 3.13 -24.28
CA GLN A 116 8.40 4.12 -23.58
C GLN A 116 8.83 4.26 -22.13
N LYS A 117 8.84 5.50 -21.63
CA LYS A 117 9.04 5.82 -20.22
C LYS A 117 7.68 5.81 -19.54
N ILE A 118 7.50 4.92 -18.58
CA ILE A 118 6.28 4.77 -17.80
C ILE A 118 6.50 5.36 -16.42
N LEU A 119 5.61 6.27 -16.02
CA LEU A 119 5.57 6.86 -14.69
C LEU A 119 4.36 6.31 -13.94
N ILE A 120 4.60 5.77 -12.76
CA ILE A 120 3.55 5.38 -11.82
C ILE A 120 3.57 6.37 -10.66
N THR A 121 2.45 7.03 -10.44
CA THR A 121 2.22 7.93 -9.31
C THR A 121 0.91 7.59 -8.64
N HIS A 122 0.84 7.69 -7.32
CA HIS A 122 -0.42 7.53 -6.61
C HIS A 122 -1.40 8.69 -6.89
N GLY A 123 -0.88 9.89 -7.18
CA GLY A 123 -1.69 11.02 -7.66
C GLY A 123 -2.30 11.89 -6.56
N ASP A 124 -2.12 11.56 -5.29
CA ASP A 124 -2.66 12.33 -4.17
C ASP A 124 -2.06 13.75 -4.10
N GLY A 125 -2.93 14.78 -4.08
CA GLY A 125 -2.54 16.18 -4.01
C GLY A 125 -2.04 16.79 -5.33
N LEU A 126 -2.29 16.17 -6.50
CA LEU A 126 -1.95 16.72 -7.81
C LEU A 126 -2.88 17.86 -8.24
N LEU A 127 -4.10 17.93 -7.72
CA LEU A 127 -5.05 18.97 -8.08
C LEU A 127 -4.54 20.36 -7.66
N LYS A 128 -4.60 21.33 -8.57
CA LYS A 128 -4.09 22.70 -8.35
C LYS A 128 -4.70 23.38 -7.11
N ARG A 129 -5.97 23.11 -6.80
CA ARG A 129 -6.71 23.75 -5.68
C ARG A 129 -6.58 23.01 -4.34
N ASP A 130 -5.82 21.93 -4.28
CA ASP A 130 -5.71 21.05 -3.11
C ASP A 130 -4.65 21.51 -2.10
N TYR A 131 -4.58 22.83 -1.87
CA TYR A 131 -3.58 23.45 -1.00
C TYR A 131 -3.67 22.93 0.45
N GLY A 132 -4.89 22.80 0.96
CA GLY A 132 -5.13 22.31 2.32
C GLY A 132 -4.64 20.87 2.50
N TYR A 133 -4.99 20.00 1.56
CA TYR A 133 -4.51 18.61 1.57
C TYR A 133 -2.98 18.53 1.46
N ARG A 134 -2.36 19.28 0.56
CA ARG A 134 -0.89 19.31 0.42
C ARG A 134 -0.17 19.80 1.67
N ALA A 135 -0.73 20.80 2.36
CA ALA A 135 -0.20 21.27 3.64
C ALA A 135 -0.34 20.18 4.72
N PHE A 136 -1.52 19.58 4.84
CA PHE A 136 -1.77 18.46 5.75
C PHE A 136 -0.83 17.28 5.48
N LYS A 137 -0.70 16.86 4.22
CA LYS A 137 0.22 15.79 3.78
C LYS A 137 1.66 16.05 4.22
N LYS A 138 2.16 17.30 4.09
CA LYS A 138 3.52 17.66 4.55
C LYS A 138 3.66 17.51 6.07
N ILE A 139 2.64 17.87 6.83
CA ILE A 139 2.65 17.78 8.31
C ILE A 139 2.71 16.32 8.75
N ILE A 140 1.79 15.48 8.26
CA ILE A 140 1.67 14.08 8.70
C ILE A 140 2.83 13.19 8.20
N ARG A 141 3.52 13.60 7.13
CA ARG A 141 4.72 12.92 6.63
C ARG A 141 6.01 13.46 7.23
N HIS A 142 5.95 14.52 8.03
CA HIS A 142 7.12 15.10 8.66
C HIS A 142 7.70 14.16 9.74
N PRO A 143 9.03 13.94 9.77
CA PRO A 143 9.65 13.01 10.73
C PRO A 143 9.30 13.28 12.19
N LEU A 144 9.22 14.55 12.58
CA LEU A 144 8.86 14.93 13.94
C LEU A 144 7.42 14.53 14.27
N PHE A 145 6.47 14.74 13.34
CA PHE A 145 5.09 14.29 13.51
C PHE A 145 5.02 12.77 13.67
N ILE A 146 5.70 12.02 12.82
CA ILE A 146 5.77 10.56 12.88
C ILE A 146 6.34 10.11 14.23
N LYS A 147 7.41 10.75 14.72
CA LYS A 147 8.00 10.42 16.01
C LYS A 147 7.02 10.66 17.18
N ILE A 148 6.32 11.78 17.16
CA ILE A 148 5.29 12.08 18.16
C ILE A 148 4.13 11.08 18.04
N PHE A 149 3.68 10.78 16.83
CA PHE A 149 2.57 9.86 16.58
C PHE A 149 2.85 8.44 17.07
N LYS A 150 4.11 7.99 16.98
CA LYS A 150 4.56 6.69 17.53
C LYS A 150 4.47 6.59 19.05
N LEU A 151 4.42 7.70 19.78
CA LEU A 151 4.24 7.70 21.24
C LEU A 151 2.81 7.33 21.68
N PHE A 152 1.84 7.43 20.77
CA PHE A 152 0.46 7.05 21.08
C PHE A 152 0.23 5.55 20.90
N PRO A 153 -0.62 4.93 21.74
CA PRO A 153 -0.94 3.52 21.62
C PRO A 153 -1.55 3.19 20.24
N PRO A 154 -1.20 2.05 19.61
CA PRO A 154 -1.71 1.66 18.30
C PRO A 154 -3.23 1.68 18.17
N LYS A 155 -3.96 1.32 19.22
CA LYS A 155 -5.43 1.38 19.25
C LYS A 155 -5.98 2.79 19.08
N PHE A 156 -5.32 3.79 19.67
CA PHE A 156 -5.72 5.19 19.57
C PHE A 156 -5.52 5.72 18.15
N THR A 157 -4.35 5.51 17.59
CA THR A 157 -3.99 5.99 16.25
C THR A 157 -4.84 5.33 15.18
N CYS A 158 -5.13 4.04 15.30
CA CYS A 158 -6.04 3.33 14.41
C CYS A 158 -7.48 3.89 14.45
N ASN A 159 -7.99 4.28 15.62
CA ASN A 159 -9.31 4.89 15.73
C ASN A 159 -9.35 6.32 15.17
N LEU A 160 -8.27 7.07 15.34
CA LEU A 160 -8.13 8.42 14.79
C LEU A 160 -8.11 8.38 13.26
N SER A 161 -7.32 7.48 12.67
CA SER A 161 -7.23 7.35 11.21
C SER A 161 -8.56 6.96 10.58
N LYS A 162 -9.34 6.07 11.21
CA LYS A 162 -10.70 5.71 10.75
C LYS A 162 -11.66 6.90 10.73
N LYS A 163 -11.50 7.88 11.64
CA LYS A 163 -12.32 9.10 11.62
C LYS A 163 -11.91 10.02 10.48
N ILE A 164 -10.61 10.12 10.20
CA ILE A 164 -10.06 10.97 9.12
C ILE A 164 -10.43 10.37 7.75
N SER A 165 -10.27 9.07 7.56
CA SER A 165 -10.61 8.38 6.30
C SER A 165 -12.10 8.49 5.93
N LYS A 166 -13.01 8.59 6.91
CA LYS A 166 -14.45 8.77 6.64
C LYS A 166 -14.83 10.20 6.25
N SER A 167 -13.94 11.16 6.39
CA SER A 167 -14.19 12.57 6.08
C SER A 167 -13.54 13.00 4.75
N SER A 168 -12.86 12.10 4.06
CA SER A 168 -12.37 12.23 2.69
C SER A 168 -13.30 11.52 1.75
#